data_325ab9be43887ae9f66278655b9ffd85
#
_entry.id   325ab9be43887ae9f66278655b9ffd85
#
_cell.length_a   1.000
_cell.length_b   1.000
_cell.length_c   1.000
_cell.angle_alpha   90.00
_cell.angle_beta   90.00
_cell.angle_gamma   90.00
#
_symmetry.space_group_name_H-M   'P 1'
#
loop_
_entity.id
_entity.type
_entity.pdbx_description
1 polymer ?
#
loop_
_entity_poly.entity_id
_entity_poly.type
_entity_poly.pdbx_seq_one_letter_code
_entity_poly.pdbx_strand_id
1 'polypeptide(L)'
;MTGSGPSTKKPALPSKPRSGPSAVPLRSVRGGAWVAIDTNILIYANQRRSPECVAFLERCASGELQGVVPLPMVAELVHALMLIEARENNWIERANPARSLSERPDLVRRLSRYEARMREFFAIGLRIEALGAADVIEAIRIQRETGLLTNDALLLAAARRLNCEAVATADKAIARASGFKVYAPADL
;
A
#
# COMPACT_ATOMS: atom_id res chain seq x y z
N MET A 1 -22.75 53.38 33.02
CA MET A 1 -22.32 53.01 31.63
C MET A 1 -21.79 51.63 31.66
N THR A 2 -22.63 50.65 31.31
CA THR A 2 -22.31 49.22 31.32
C THR A 2 -22.01 48.78 29.91
N GLY A 3 -20.71 48.50 29.62
CA GLY A 3 -20.27 48.02 28.33
C GLY A 3 -20.32 46.49 28.27
N SER A 4 -21.26 45.94 27.49
CA SER A 4 -21.35 44.54 27.18
C SER A 4 -20.37 44.22 26.07
N GLY A 5 -19.34 43.39 26.35
CA GLY A 5 -18.37 42.89 25.35
C GLY A 5 -18.98 41.79 24.45
N PRO A 6 -18.56 41.68 23.21
CA PRO A 6 -19.10 40.68 22.27
C PRO A 6 -18.65 39.26 22.62
N SER A 7 -19.62 38.37 22.73
CA SER A 7 -19.43 36.91 22.90
C SER A 7 -18.87 36.29 21.60
N THR A 8 -17.63 35.86 21.62
CA THR A 8 -17.01 35.11 20.51
C THR A 8 -17.48 33.65 20.54
N LYS A 9 -18.41 33.30 19.66
CA LYS A 9 -18.77 31.89 19.39
C LYS A 9 -17.56 31.15 18.85
N LYS A 10 -17.09 30.12 19.59
CA LYS A 10 -16.12 29.13 19.06
C LYS A 10 -16.68 28.46 17.79
N PRO A 11 -15.88 28.30 16.73
CA PRO A 11 -16.31 27.53 15.58
C PRO A 11 -16.56 26.07 15.98
N ALA A 12 -17.66 25.50 15.51
CA ALA A 12 -18.02 24.12 15.72
C ALA A 12 -16.98 23.19 15.09
N LEU A 13 -16.52 22.20 15.83
CA LEU A 13 -15.67 21.12 15.31
C LEU A 13 -16.40 20.41 14.16
N PRO A 14 -15.70 20.08 13.06
CA PRO A 14 -16.31 19.34 11.96
C PRO A 14 -16.82 17.99 12.47
N SER A 15 -18.03 17.63 12.07
CA SER A 15 -18.68 16.36 12.37
C SER A 15 -17.81 15.18 11.93
N LYS A 16 -17.74 14.12 12.78
CA LYS A 16 -17.03 12.86 12.46
C LYS A 16 -17.33 12.42 11.03
N PRO A 17 -16.31 12.03 10.26
CA PRO A 17 -16.53 11.49 8.92
C PRO A 17 -17.42 10.25 9.00
N ARG A 18 -18.41 10.18 8.10
CA ARG A 18 -19.28 9.00 7.95
C ARG A 18 -18.38 7.79 7.72
N SER A 19 -18.67 6.68 8.38
CA SER A 19 -18.01 5.40 8.17
C SER A 19 -18.09 5.05 6.69
N GLY A 20 -16.95 5.13 6.00
CA GLY A 20 -16.82 4.66 4.62
C GLY A 20 -17.08 3.13 4.53
N PRO A 21 -17.25 2.60 3.32
CA PRO A 21 -17.51 1.19 3.15
C PRO A 21 -16.41 0.36 3.82
N SER A 22 -16.83 -0.60 4.64
CA SER A 22 -15.92 -1.55 5.31
C SER A 22 -15.20 -2.37 4.23
N ALA A 23 -13.88 -2.55 4.38
CA ALA A 23 -13.12 -3.40 3.48
C ALA A 23 -13.64 -4.83 3.52
N VAL A 24 -13.65 -5.49 2.35
CA VAL A 24 -14.12 -6.87 2.18
C VAL A 24 -12.93 -7.82 2.33
N PRO A 25 -13.07 -9.03 2.90
CA PRO A 25 -11.98 -9.98 3.01
C PRO A 25 -11.36 -10.35 1.65
N LEU A 26 -10.01 -10.50 1.58
CA LEU A 26 -9.28 -10.86 0.35
C LEU A 26 -9.79 -12.16 -0.29
N ARG A 27 -10.19 -13.14 0.53
CA ARG A 27 -10.77 -14.41 0.06
C ARG A 27 -12.04 -14.23 -0.77
N SER A 28 -12.74 -13.10 -0.65
CA SER A 28 -13.99 -12.80 -1.35
C SER A 28 -13.77 -12.15 -2.72
N VAL A 29 -12.54 -11.98 -3.18
CA VAL A 29 -12.23 -11.46 -4.51
C VAL A 29 -12.77 -12.48 -5.54
N ARG A 30 -13.55 -11.99 -6.49
CA ARG A 30 -14.15 -12.82 -7.54
C ARG A 30 -13.06 -13.30 -8.51
N GLY A 31 -13.15 -14.56 -8.97
CA GLY A 31 -12.27 -15.08 -10.03
C GLY A 31 -12.38 -14.24 -11.32
N GLY A 32 -11.25 -14.07 -12.01
CA GLY A 32 -11.11 -13.24 -13.19
C GLY A 32 -10.96 -11.74 -12.93
N ALA A 33 -11.11 -11.27 -11.68
CA ALA A 33 -11.02 -9.85 -11.35
C ALA A 33 -9.63 -9.28 -11.56
N TRP A 34 -9.55 -8.06 -12.09
CA TRP A 34 -8.35 -7.23 -12.13
C TRP A 34 -8.22 -6.45 -10.84
N VAL A 35 -7.12 -6.68 -10.11
CA VAL A 35 -6.90 -6.13 -8.77
C VAL A 35 -5.56 -5.42 -8.70
N ALA A 36 -5.56 -4.13 -8.36
CA ALA A 36 -4.33 -3.40 -8.04
C ALA A 36 -3.88 -3.77 -6.62
N ILE A 37 -2.61 -4.13 -6.46
CA ILE A 37 -2.07 -4.69 -5.23
C ILE A 37 -1.11 -3.70 -4.58
N ASP A 38 -1.40 -3.38 -3.32
CA ASP A 38 -0.56 -2.54 -2.48
C ASP A 38 0.64 -3.32 -1.92
N THR A 39 1.74 -2.63 -1.65
CA THR A 39 2.98 -3.17 -1.09
C THR A 39 2.74 -3.93 0.22
N ASN A 40 1.84 -3.46 1.07
CA ASN A 40 1.58 -4.09 2.37
C ASN A 40 1.05 -5.54 2.24
N ILE A 41 0.25 -5.85 1.22
CA ILE A 41 -0.22 -7.21 0.94
C ILE A 41 0.97 -8.13 0.59
N LEU A 42 1.90 -7.63 -0.23
CA LEU A 42 3.10 -8.35 -0.62
C LEU A 42 4.03 -8.62 0.57
N ILE A 43 4.21 -7.62 1.43
CA ILE A 43 5.02 -7.73 2.66
C ILE A 43 4.41 -8.76 3.61
N TYR A 44 3.10 -8.70 3.88
CA TYR A 44 2.45 -9.63 4.80
C TYR A 44 2.47 -11.08 4.31
N ALA A 45 2.31 -11.29 3.00
CA ALA A 45 2.46 -12.60 2.40
C ALA A 45 3.90 -13.10 2.51
N ASN A 46 4.89 -12.27 2.14
CA ASN A 46 6.31 -12.63 2.21
C ASN A 46 6.77 -12.99 3.63
N GLN A 47 6.31 -12.26 4.64
CA GLN A 47 6.60 -12.53 6.04
C GLN A 47 5.73 -13.64 6.64
N ARG A 48 4.80 -14.23 5.87
CA ARG A 48 3.81 -15.20 6.35
C ARG A 48 2.99 -14.71 7.55
N ARG A 49 2.78 -13.39 7.63
CA ARG A 49 2.01 -12.78 8.73
C ARG A 49 0.50 -12.85 8.51
N SER A 50 0.08 -13.04 7.27
CA SER A 50 -1.32 -13.19 6.88
C SER A 50 -1.46 -14.36 5.91
N PRO A 51 -1.99 -15.49 6.36
CA PRO A 51 -2.40 -16.60 5.49
C PRO A 51 -3.34 -16.16 4.37
N GLU A 52 -4.20 -15.18 4.62
CA GLU A 52 -5.12 -14.67 3.60
C GLU A 52 -4.39 -13.91 2.48
N CYS A 53 -3.30 -13.18 2.81
CA CYS A 53 -2.43 -12.57 1.80
C CYS A 53 -1.67 -13.62 0.98
N VAL A 54 -1.19 -14.70 1.62
CA VAL A 54 -0.52 -15.80 0.92
C VAL A 54 -1.49 -16.45 -0.08
N ALA A 55 -2.67 -16.85 0.39
CA ALA A 55 -3.69 -17.48 -0.45
C ALA A 55 -4.14 -16.57 -1.61
N PHE A 56 -4.24 -15.25 -1.37
CA PHE A 56 -4.56 -14.27 -2.42
C PHE A 56 -3.49 -14.26 -3.52
N LEU A 57 -2.19 -14.25 -3.15
CA LEU A 57 -1.11 -14.30 -4.15
C LEU A 57 -1.02 -15.64 -4.87
N GLU A 58 -1.34 -16.76 -4.22
CA GLU A 58 -1.46 -18.07 -4.86
C GLU A 58 -2.57 -18.10 -5.91
N ARG A 59 -3.71 -17.44 -5.66
CA ARG A 59 -4.78 -17.24 -6.65
C ARG A 59 -4.32 -16.39 -7.83
N CYS A 60 -3.46 -15.41 -7.61
CA CYS A 60 -2.83 -14.65 -8.70
C CYS A 60 -1.87 -15.54 -9.50
N ALA A 61 -1.02 -16.32 -8.82
CA ALA A 61 -0.05 -17.22 -9.46
C ALA A 61 -0.71 -18.30 -10.31
N SER A 62 -1.88 -18.79 -9.90
CA SER A 62 -2.67 -19.76 -10.66
C SER A 62 -3.42 -19.14 -11.85
N GLY A 63 -3.41 -17.82 -12.01
CA GLY A 63 -4.18 -17.10 -13.02
C GLY A 63 -5.68 -16.95 -12.70
N GLU A 64 -6.11 -17.36 -11.51
CA GLU A 64 -7.50 -17.16 -11.07
C GLU A 64 -7.82 -15.66 -10.91
N LEU A 65 -6.84 -14.85 -10.51
CA LEU A 65 -6.95 -13.40 -10.40
C LEU A 65 -5.91 -12.71 -11.29
N GLN A 66 -6.23 -11.53 -11.77
CA GLN A 66 -5.33 -10.69 -12.55
C GLN A 66 -4.71 -9.62 -11.62
N GLY A 67 -3.64 -9.99 -10.93
CA GLY A 67 -2.94 -9.10 -10.02
C GLY A 67 -2.04 -8.10 -10.75
N VAL A 68 -2.17 -6.81 -10.45
CA VAL A 68 -1.35 -5.73 -11.01
C VAL A 68 -0.62 -5.00 -9.89
N VAL A 69 0.68 -4.83 -10.04
CA VAL A 69 1.54 -4.11 -9.09
C VAL A 69 2.20 -2.93 -9.81
N PRO A 70 1.86 -1.68 -9.48
CA PRO A 70 2.57 -0.53 -10.00
C PRO A 70 4.04 -0.53 -9.58
N LEU A 71 4.94 -0.11 -10.48
CA LEU A 71 6.39 -0.14 -10.24
C LEU A 71 6.85 0.56 -8.94
N PRO A 72 6.26 1.69 -8.50
CA PRO A 72 6.59 2.27 -7.19
C PRO A 72 6.35 1.32 -6.02
N MET A 73 5.31 0.48 -6.07
CA MET A 73 5.02 -0.53 -5.04
C MET A 73 6.09 -1.63 -5.03
N VAL A 74 6.64 -1.98 -6.19
CA VAL A 74 7.77 -2.91 -6.29
C VAL A 74 9.03 -2.30 -5.67
N ALA A 75 9.32 -1.03 -5.96
CA ALA A 75 10.45 -0.33 -5.37
C ALA A 75 10.34 -0.22 -3.83
N GLU A 76 9.13 0.05 -3.34
CA GLU A 76 8.84 0.05 -1.90
C GLU A 76 9.00 -1.34 -1.28
N LEU A 77 8.56 -2.41 -1.97
CA LEU A 77 8.77 -3.78 -1.53
C LEU A 77 10.26 -4.11 -1.39
N VAL A 78 11.08 -3.78 -2.40
CA VAL A 78 12.53 -3.95 -2.33
C VAL A 78 13.10 -3.26 -1.10
N HIS A 79 12.77 -1.98 -0.92
CA HIS A 79 13.24 -1.20 0.23
C HIS A 79 12.82 -1.82 1.57
N ALA A 80 11.55 -2.22 1.69
CA ALA A 80 11.04 -2.87 2.88
C ALA A 80 11.78 -4.18 3.20
N LEU A 81 12.01 -5.03 2.19
CA LEU A 81 12.73 -6.30 2.36
C LEU A 81 14.19 -6.10 2.77
N MET A 82 14.88 -5.08 2.25
CA MET A 82 16.22 -4.69 2.69
C MET A 82 16.23 -4.29 4.17
N LEU A 83 15.28 -3.47 4.60
CA LEU A 83 15.17 -3.06 6.01
C LEU A 83 14.81 -4.23 6.93
N ILE A 84 13.96 -5.14 6.47
CA ILE A 84 13.60 -6.35 7.22
C ILE A 84 14.86 -7.21 7.43
N GLU A 85 15.60 -7.50 6.37
CA GLU A 85 16.83 -8.28 6.45
C GLU A 85 17.87 -7.63 7.38
N ALA A 86 18.07 -6.32 7.26
CA ALA A 86 19.02 -5.59 8.11
C ALA A 86 18.61 -5.63 9.60
N ARG A 87 17.31 -5.57 9.89
CA ARG A 87 16.78 -5.72 11.26
C ARG A 87 16.95 -7.12 11.80
N GLU A 88 16.64 -8.15 11.02
CA GLU A 88 16.81 -9.56 11.40
C GLU A 88 18.27 -9.90 11.71
N ASN A 89 19.19 -9.22 11.05
CA ASN A 89 20.64 -9.32 11.33
C ASN A 89 21.09 -8.44 12.50
N ASN A 90 20.21 -7.64 13.12
CA ASN A 90 20.55 -6.64 14.15
C ASN A 90 21.59 -5.60 13.69
N TRP A 91 21.59 -5.23 12.42
CA TRP A 91 22.54 -4.28 11.83
C TRP A 91 22.10 -2.84 11.93
N ILE A 92 20.82 -2.59 12.13
CA ILE A 92 20.22 -1.26 12.16
C ILE A 92 19.35 -1.06 13.39
N GLU A 93 19.26 0.18 13.83
CA GLU A 93 18.41 0.58 14.95
C GLU A 93 16.92 0.53 14.56
N ARG A 94 16.08 0.34 15.59
CA ARG A 94 14.62 0.38 15.39
C ARG A 94 14.09 1.77 15.06
N ALA A 95 14.73 2.81 15.61
CA ALA A 95 14.43 4.19 15.28
C ALA A 95 15.13 4.57 13.97
N ASN A 96 14.40 5.13 13.01
CA ASN A 96 14.91 5.57 11.71
C ASN A 96 15.73 4.51 10.92
N PRO A 97 15.18 3.31 10.69
CA PRO A 97 15.93 2.20 10.10
C PRO A 97 16.48 2.50 8.69
N ALA A 98 15.75 3.26 7.88
CA ALA A 98 16.19 3.66 6.54
C ALA A 98 17.45 4.55 6.60
N ARG A 99 17.45 5.53 7.49
CA ARG A 99 18.62 6.39 7.71
C ARG A 99 19.81 5.58 8.23
N SER A 100 19.58 4.74 9.25
CA SER A 100 20.61 3.88 9.81
C SER A 100 21.28 2.99 8.76
N LEU A 101 20.52 2.46 7.79
CA LEU A 101 21.05 1.66 6.70
C LEU A 101 21.76 2.51 5.63
N SER A 102 21.23 3.69 5.30
CA SER A 102 21.83 4.57 4.27
C SER A 102 23.20 5.10 4.64
N GLU A 103 23.48 5.25 5.95
CA GLU A 103 24.78 5.66 6.47
C GLU A 103 25.80 4.48 6.48
N ARG A 104 25.40 3.27 6.12
CA ARG A 104 26.20 2.04 6.18
C ARG A 104 26.21 1.29 4.83
N PRO A 105 26.86 1.84 3.79
CA PRO A 105 26.93 1.21 2.47
C PRO A 105 27.62 -0.17 2.48
N ASP A 106 28.49 -0.42 3.43
CA ASP A 106 29.09 -1.73 3.70
C ASP A 106 28.04 -2.79 4.04
N LEU A 107 27.05 -2.45 4.85
CA LEU A 107 25.94 -3.35 5.19
C LEU A 107 25.00 -3.56 4.01
N VAL A 108 24.70 -2.52 3.24
CA VAL A 108 23.87 -2.63 2.02
C VAL A 108 24.46 -3.68 1.07
N ARG A 109 25.80 -3.67 0.85
CA ARG A 109 26.47 -4.65 -0.01
C ARG A 109 26.42 -6.10 0.52
N ARG A 110 26.15 -6.28 1.81
CA ARG A 110 26.06 -7.60 2.46
C ARG A 110 24.66 -8.17 2.48
N LEU A 111 23.65 -7.35 2.16
CA LEU A 111 22.28 -7.83 2.01
C LEU A 111 22.21 -8.78 0.82
N SER A 112 21.54 -9.91 0.98
CA SER A 112 21.42 -10.94 -0.07
C SER A 112 20.06 -11.65 -0.04
N ARG A 113 19.42 -11.77 1.13
CA ARG A 113 18.15 -12.48 1.26
C ARG A 113 16.99 -11.75 0.57
N TYR A 114 17.01 -10.41 0.56
CA TYR A 114 15.99 -9.63 -0.14
C TYR A 114 15.98 -9.94 -1.65
N GLU A 115 17.15 -10.23 -2.26
CA GLU A 115 17.22 -10.61 -3.68
C GLU A 115 16.52 -11.94 -3.94
N ALA A 116 16.72 -12.95 -3.08
CA ALA A 116 16.05 -14.24 -3.21
C ALA A 116 14.52 -14.06 -3.10
N ARG A 117 14.08 -13.24 -2.14
CA ARG A 117 12.66 -12.92 -1.97
C ARG A 117 12.07 -12.16 -3.15
N MET A 118 12.84 -11.28 -3.78
CA MET A 118 12.41 -10.60 -5.00
C MET A 118 12.31 -11.56 -6.20
N ARG A 119 13.21 -12.55 -6.32
CA ARG A 119 13.08 -13.61 -7.34
C ARG A 119 11.80 -14.43 -7.14
N GLU A 120 11.48 -14.80 -5.89
CA GLU A 120 10.22 -15.48 -5.54
C GLU A 120 9.01 -14.61 -5.92
N PHE A 121 9.04 -13.32 -5.61
CA PHE A 121 7.99 -12.36 -5.98
C PHE A 121 7.80 -12.31 -7.51
N PHE A 122 8.86 -12.19 -8.29
CA PHE A 122 8.76 -12.18 -9.76
C PHE A 122 8.24 -13.50 -10.31
N ALA A 123 8.54 -14.63 -9.66
CA ALA A 123 8.05 -15.95 -10.07
C ALA A 123 6.53 -16.14 -9.88
N ILE A 124 5.86 -15.28 -9.08
CA ILE A 124 4.40 -15.28 -8.95
C ILE A 124 3.72 -14.93 -10.30
N GLY A 125 4.41 -14.20 -11.17
CA GLY A 125 3.87 -13.81 -12.49
C GLY A 125 2.87 -12.65 -12.44
N LEU A 126 2.88 -11.82 -11.38
CA LEU A 126 2.07 -10.61 -11.30
C LEU A 126 2.45 -9.64 -12.42
N ARG A 127 1.45 -8.95 -12.96
CA ARG A 127 1.71 -7.86 -13.92
C ARG A 127 2.32 -6.66 -13.21
N ILE A 128 3.56 -6.33 -13.56
CA ILE A 128 4.21 -5.10 -13.10
C ILE A 128 3.93 -4.00 -14.11
N GLU A 129 3.38 -2.89 -13.61
CA GLU A 129 2.93 -1.79 -14.46
C GLU A 129 3.81 -0.55 -14.26
N ALA A 130 4.40 -0.06 -15.35
CA ALA A 130 5.13 1.19 -15.35
C ALA A 130 4.17 2.39 -15.25
N LEU A 131 4.59 3.44 -14.53
CA LEU A 131 3.84 4.68 -14.42
C LEU A 131 4.49 5.78 -15.24
N GLY A 132 3.65 6.58 -15.90
CA GLY A 132 4.08 7.75 -16.67
C GLY A 132 3.65 9.07 -16.02
N ALA A 133 3.98 10.18 -16.69
CA ALA A 133 3.63 11.53 -16.23
C ALA A 133 2.11 11.71 -16.03
N ALA A 134 1.29 11.08 -16.87
CA ALA A 134 -0.17 11.14 -16.72
C ALA A 134 -0.65 10.52 -15.41
N ASP A 135 -0.04 9.40 -14.98
CA ASP A 135 -0.37 8.76 -13.69
C ASP A 135 0.01 9.68 -12.52
N VAL A 136 1.14 10.40 -12.62
CA VAL A 136 1.57 11.36 -11.58
C VAL A 136 0.58 12.54 -11.50
N ILE A 137 0.15 13.09 -12.63
CA ILE A 137 -0.85 14.17 -12.67
C ILE A 137 -2.17 13.71 -12.02
N GLU A 138 -2.63 12.50 -12.37
CA GLU A 138 -3.83 11.92 -11.78
C GLU A 138 -3.66 11.67 -10.28
N ALA A 139 -2.49 11.20 -9.83
CA ALA A 139 -2.18 11.01 -8.42
C ALA A 139 -2.24 12.34 -7.64
N ILE A 140 -1.71 13.44 -8.19
CA ILE A 140 -1.81 14.78 -7.59
C ILE A 140 -3.29 15.18 -7.43
N ARG A 141 -4.14 14.90 -8.42
CA ARG A 141 -5.58 15.15 -8.33
C ARG A 141 -6.22 14.35 -7.21
N ILE A 142 -5.92 13.05 -7.14
CA ILE A 142 -6.39 12.16 -6.08
C ILE A 142 -5.94 12.66 -4.70
N GLN A 143 -4.68 13.06 -4.54
CA GLN A 143 -4.16 13.60 -3.28
C GLN A 143 -4.96 14.81 -2.79
N ARG A 144 -5.28 15.73 -3.69
CA ARG A 144 -6.07 16.94 -3.35
C ARG A 144 -7.50 16.61 -2.94
N GLU A 145 -8.10 15.59 -3.56
CA GLU A 145 -9.47 15.16 -3.28
C GLU A 145 -9.59 14.33 -1.98
N THR A 146 -8.56 13.53 -1.68
CA THR A 146 -8.67 12.47 -0.67
C THR A 146 -7.76 12.67 0.55
N GLY A 147 -6.67 13.44 0.41
CA GLY A 147 -5.63 13.57 1.42
C GLY A 147 -4.68 12.38 1.52
N LEU A 148 -4.70 11.44 0.56
CA LEU A 148 -3.77 10.31 0.51
C LEU A 148 -2.34 10.77 0.19
N LEU A 149 -1.35 9.98 0.64
CA LEU A 149 0.05 10.22 0.30
C LEU A 149 0.37 9.73 -1.12
N THR A 150 1.60 10.04 -1.58
CA THR A 150 1.97 9.87 -2.98
C THR A 150 1.85 8.45 -3.48
N ASN A 151 2.37 7.46 -2.75
CA ASN A 151 2.31 6.06 -3.19
C ASN A 151 0.88 5.53 -3.28
N ASP A 152 0.04 5.85 -2.28
CA ASP A 152 -1.37 5.46 -2.27
C ASP A 152 -2.14 6.07 -3.45
N ALA A 153 -1.86 7.36 -3.73
CA ALA A 153 -2.47 8.06 -4.85
C ALA A 153 -2.00 7.51 -6.20
N LEU A 154 -0.72 7.12 -6.33
CA LEU A 154 -0.18 6.46 -7.52
C LEU A 154 -0.79 5.06 -7.73
N LEU A 155 -1.00 4.29 -6.67
CA LEU A 155 -1.70 3.02 -6.73
C LEU A 155 -3.12 3.20 -7.30
N LEU A 156 -3.86 4.19 -6.81
CA LEU A 156 -5.22 4.48 -7.28
C LEU A 156 -5.24 5.03 -8.71
N ALA A 157 -4.26 5.86 -9.09
CA ALA A 157 -4.13 6.37 -10.45
C ALA A 157 -3.90 5.22 -11.45
N ALA A 158 -2.99 4.30 -11.12
CA ALA A 158 -2.75 3.10 -11.90
C ALA A 158 -4.01 2.21 -11.99
N ALA A 159 -4.69 1.99 -10.86
CA ALA A 159 -5.91 1.20 -10.81
C ALA A 159 -7.01 1.78 -11.73
N ARG A 160 -7.17 3.11 -11.75
CA ARG A 160 -8.12 3.80 -12.66
C ARG A 160 -7.75 3.61 -14.12
N ARG A 161 -6.48 3.90 -14.48
CA ARG A 161 -6.01 3.77 -15.87
C ARG A 161 -6.15 2.36 -16.42
N LEU A 162 -5.93 1.36 -15.58
CA LEU A 162 -5.99 -0.05 -15.95
C LEU A 162 -7.38 -0.66 -15.81
N ASN A 163 -8.38 0.15 -15.41
CA ASN A 163 -9.73 -0.31 -15.15
C ASN A 163 -9.80 -1.49 -14.18
N CYS A 164 -8.95 -1.46 -13.12
CA CYS A 164 -9.01 -2.47 -12.08
C CYS A 164 -10.38 -2.42 -11.39
N GLU A 165 -10.97 -3.59 -11.14
CA GLU A 165 -12.27 -3.71 -10.45
C GLU A 165 -12.13 -3.41 -8.95
N ALA A 166 -10.94 -3.59 -8.41
CA ALA A 166 -10.68 -3.47 -6.98
C ALA A 166 -9.22 -3.12 -6.65
N VAL A 167 -9.02 -2.74 -5.40
CA VAL A 167 -7.69 -2.56 -4.78
C VAL A 167 -7.57 -3.52 -3.61
N ALA A 168 -6.44 -4.24 -3.52
CA ALA A 168 -6.06 -5.06 -2.38
C ALA A 168 -5.08 -4.27 -1.50
N THR A 169 -5.49 -3.93 -0.28
CA THR A 169 -4.68 -3.16 0.68
C THR A 169 -5.15 -3.37 2.11
N ALA A 170 -4.23 -3.32 3.07
CA ALA A 170 -4.53 -3.25 4.49
C ALA A 170 -4.67 -1.81 5.00
N ASP A 171 -4.43 -0.79 4.16
CA ASP A 171 -4.51 0.60 4.56
C ASP A 171 -5.96 1.09 4.61
N LYS A 172 -6.39 1.46 5.83
CA LYS A 172 -7.73 2.01 6.09
C LYS A 172 -7.95 3.40 5.46
N ALA A 173 -6.87 4.15 5.17
CA ALA A 173 -7.01 5.45 4.50
C ALA A 173 -7.43 5.25 3.05
N ILE A 174 -6.81 4.32 2.32
CA ILE A 174 -7.19 3.93 0.97
C ILE A 174 -8.65 3.41 0.96
N ALA A 175 -9.01 2.55 1.91
CA ALA A 175 -10.36 2.01 1.99
C ALA A 175 -11.44 3.10 2.13
N ARG A 176 -11.14 4.19 2.82
CA ARG A 176 -12.08 5.33 3.00
C ARG A 176 -12.15 6.28 1.83
N ALA A 177 -11.06 6.40 1.07
CA ALA A 177 -10.88 7.47 0.10
C ALA A 177 -11.03 7.02 -1.36
N SER A 178 -10.88 5.73 -1.66
CA SER A 178 -10.55 5.29 -3.01
C SER A 178 -11.67 5.35 -4.04
N GLY A 179 -12.92 5.29 -3.65
CA GLY A 179 -14.03 5.06 -4.59
C GLY A 179 -14.00 3.70 -5.28
N PHE A 180 -12.99 2.87 -4.99
CA PHE A 180 -12.88 1.49 -5.43
C PHE A 180 -13.49 0.53 -4.42
N LYS A 181 -13.79 -0.68 -4.88
CA LYS A 181 -14.01 -1.80 -3.99
C LYS A 181 -12.67 -2.20 -3.38
N VAL A 182 -12.55 -2.13 -2.06
CA VAL A 182 -11.32 -2.44 -1.36
C VAL A 182 -11.42 -3.79 -0.68
N TYR A 183 -10.43 -4.62 -0.93
CA TYR A 183 -10.24 -5.90 -0.26
C TYR A 183 -9.05 -5.82 0.69
N ALA A 184 -9.23 -6.32 1.90
CA ALA A 184 -8.19 -6.34 2.94
C ALA A 184 -8.09 -7.71 3.60
N PRO A 185 -6.91 -8.07 4.13
CA PRO A 185 -6.80 -9.27 4.95
C PRO A 185 -7.64 -9.12 6.22
N ALA A 186 -8.39 -10.17 6.56
CA ALA A 186 -9.24 -10.19 7.75
C ALA A 186 -8.54 -10.83 8.96
N ASP A 187 -7.31 -11.31 8.78
CA ASP A 187 -6.51 -12.06 9.73
C ASP A 187 -5.33 -11.27 10.34
N LEU A 188 -5.37 -9.91 10.23
CA LEU A 188 -4.38 -8.98 10.76
C LEU A 188 -4.92 -8.17 11.94
#